data_fba2b9086be12a11efdb33224f311de5
#
_entry.id   fba2b9086be12a11efdb33224f311de5
#
_cell.length_a   1.000
_cell.length_b   1.000
_cell.length_c   1.000
_cell.angle_alpha   90.00
_cell.angle_beta   90.00
_cell.angle_gamma   90.00
#
_symmetry.space_group_name_H-M   'P 1'
#
loop_
_entity.id
_entity.type
_entity.pdbx_description
1 polymer ?
#
loop_
_entity_poly.entity_id
_entity_poly.type
_entity_poly.pdbx_seq_one_letter_code
_entity_poly.pdbx_strand_id
1 'polypeptide(L)'
;RKYQTEVAEKIGYNNISFRAGMIQDLKLDLELFASQRDHDPESGLAGVVEDRNLAQRLSHEATLIESRSVDCVVSNCVLNLVQPEDRKQLFREVFRVLKVGGRAAISDIVADEDIPLHMQNDPTLWSGCISGAWREDEFLAEFERAGFEGMHLAKRESAPWQTVEGIEFRSVTVVAYKPDDCPCLERNQAVIYRGPFNQVLDDDGHTYYRGQRMAVCDR
;
A
#
# COMPACT_ATOMS: atom_id res chain seq x y z
N ARG A 1 15.53 12.36 11.54
CA ARG A 1 14.82 13.55 11.03
C ARG A 1 15.74 14.76 10.87
N LYS A 2 16.37 15.26 11.93
CA LYS A 2 17.26 16.44 11.85
C LYS A 2 18.35 16.27 10.78
N TYR A 3 19.06 15.14 10.79
CA TYR A 3 20.09 14.83 9.79
C TYR A 3 19.55 14.78 8.36
N GLN A 4 18.38 14.18 8.15
CA GLN A 4 17.74 14.07 6.83
C GLN A 4 17.32 15.45 6.30
N THR A 5 16.78 16.33 7.17
CA THR A 5 16.45 17.71 6.80
C THR A 5 17.70 18.50 6.43
N GLU A 6 18.77 18.40 7.22
CA GLU A 6 20.05 19.07 6.96
C GLU A 6 20.68 18.60 5.62
N VAL A 7 20.54 17.30 5.29
CA VAL A 7 21.03 16.78 3.99
C VAL A 7 20.21 17.35 2.85
N ALA A 8 18.87 17.36 2.95
CA ALA A 8 17.99 17.91 1.92
C ALA A 8 18.31 19.40 1.63
N GLU A 9 18.46 20.19 2.68
CA GLU A 9 18.85 21.60 2.57
C GLU A 9 20.22 21.78 1.89
N LYS A 10 21.22 20.97 2.26
CA LYS A 10 22.56 21.01 1.67
C LYS A 10 22.59 20.71 0.17
N ILE A 11 21.68 19.87 -0.31
CA ILE A 11 21.55 19.52 -1.74
C ILE A 11 20.52 20.40 -2.48
N GLY A 12 19.99 21.41 -1.81
CA GLY A 12 19.14 22.45 -2.40
C GLY A 12 17.64 22.14 -2.47
N TYR A 13 17.17 21.12 -1.73
CA TYR A 13 15.74 20.79 -1.65
C TYR A 13 15.12 21.39 -0.38
N ASN A 14 14.07 22.18 -0.54
CA ASN A 14 13.28 22.78 0.52
C ASN A 14 11.81 22.33 0.55
N ASN A 15 11.43 21.41 -0.34
CA ASN A 15 10.08 20.89 -0.52
C ASN A 15 9.91 19.47 0.09
N ILE A 16 10.79 19.08 1.02
CA ILE A 16 10.79 17.77 1.67
C ILE A 16 10.31 17.94 3.12
N SER A 17 9.38 17.09 3.54
CA SER A 17 8.93 17.01 4.92
C SER A 17 9.07 15.56 5.44
N PHE A 18 9.78 15.39 6.55
CA PHE A 18 9.93 14.10 7.22
C PHE A 18 8.94 14.00 8.37
N ARG A 19 8.21 12.90 8.43
CA ARG A 19 7.21 12.60 9.47
C ARG A 19 7.56 11.29 10.16
N ALA A 20 7.23 11.17 11.43
CA ALA A 20 7.36 9.92 12.18
C ALA A 20 5.98 9.30 12.38
N GLY A 21 5.76 8.14 11.77
CA GLY A 21 4.51 7.42 11.82
C GLY A 21 4.70 5.96 11.45
N MET A 22 3.66 5.17 11.57
CA MET A 22 3.62 3.78 11.12
C MET A 22 2.91 3.74 9.77
N ILE A 23 3.44 2.96 8.82
CA ILE A 23 2.87 2.91 7.47
C ILE A 23 1.43 2.35 7.46
N GLN A 24 1.07 1.51 8.40
CA GLN A 24 -0.28 1.00 8.59
C GLN A 24 -1.20 1.96 9.36
N ASP A 25 -0.68 3.04 9.94
CA ASP A 25 -1.45 4.10 10.59
C ASP A 25 -0.86 5.47 10.27
N LEU A 26 -1.26 6.03 9.14
CA LEU A 26 -0.82 7.36 8.69
C LEU A 26 -1.62 8.51 9.32
N LYS A 27 -2.42 8.22 10.35
CA LYS A 27 -3.15 9.24 11.12
C LYS A 27 -2.37 9.68 12.35
N LEU A 28 -1.65 8.78 13.01
CA LEU A 28 -0.96 9.08 14.25
C LEU A 28 0.45 9.62 14.03
N ASP A 29 0.69 10.87 14.43
CA ASP A 29 2.03 11.45 14.52
C ASP A 29 2.72 10.99 15.81
N LEU A 30 3.72 10.11 15.66
CA LEU A 30 4.44 9.52 16.79
C LEU A 30 5.30 10.55 17.56
N GLU A 31 5.78 11.62 16.91
CA GLU A 31 6.52 12.68 17.58
C GLU A 31 5.57 13.54 18.45
N LEU A 32 4.40 13.89 17.88
CA LEU A 32 3.39 14.63 18.60
C LEU A 32 2.84 13.79 19.77
N PHE A 33 2.56 12.52 19.53
CA PHE A 33 2.16 11.58 20.58
C PHE A 33 3.19 11.53 21.72
N ALA A 34 4.46 11.31 21.38
CA ALA A 34 5.54 11.24 22.38
C ALA A 34 5.69 12.56 23.17
N SER A 35 5.47 13.71 22.52
CA SER A 35 5.57 15.03 23.14
C SER A 35 4.42 15.37 24.10
N GLN A 36 3.24 14.77 23.88
CA GLN A 36 2.03 15.00 24.69
C GLN A 36 1.75 13.88 25.70
N ARG A 37 2.55 12.86 25.70
CA ARG A 37 2.48 11.77 26.67
C ARG A 37 3.00 12.29 28.03
N ASP A 38 2.11 12.40 29.02
CA ASP A 38 2.38 13.02 30.32
C ASP A 38 2.32 12.04 31.51
N HIS A 39 2.54 10.76 31.28
CA HIS A 39 2.54 9.76 32.33
C HIS A 39 3.80 8.87 32.31
N ASP A 40 4.14 8.31 33.47
CA ASP A 40 5.22 7.36 33.60
C ASP A 40 4.92 6.08 32.78
N PRO A 41 5.88 5.56 31.99
CA PRO A 41 5.76 4.26 31.33
C PRO A 41 5.35 3.11 32.28
N GLU A 42 5.61 3.25 33.59
CA GLU A 42 5.26 2.25 34.60
C GLU A 42 3.83 2.39 35.18
N SER A 43 3.01 3.32 34.69
CA SER A 43 1.66 3.59 35.22
C SER A 43 0.63 2.47 35.00
N GLY A 44 1.08 1.32 34.51
CA GLY A 44 0.26 0.12 34.39
C GLY A 44 -0.93 0.28 33.44
N LEU A 45 -2.07 -0.33 33.77
CA LEU A 45 -3.26 -0.33 32.92
C LEU A 45 -3.84 1.07 32.69
N ALA A 46 -3.76 1.95 33.68
CA ALA A 46 -4.23 3.34 33.54
C ALA A 46 -3.47 4.10 32.46
N GLY A 47 -2.14 4.00 32.44
CA GLY A 47 -1.32 4.61 31.41
C GLY A 47 -1.60 4.08 30.00
N VAL A 48 -1.88 2.77 29.86
CA VAL A 48 -2.26 2.19 28.58
C VAL A 48 -3.59 2.79 28.06
N VAL A 49 -4.55 3.01 28.94
CA VAL A 49 -5.83 3.64 28.59
C VAL A 49 -5.64 5.11 28.19
N GLU A 50 -4.80 5.84 28.91
CA GLU A 50 -4.47 7.23 28.59
C GLU A 50 -3.74 7.36 27.25
N ASP A 51 -2.74 6.52 26.99
CA ASP A 51 -2.04 6.45 25.71
C ASP A 51 -3.02 6.18 24.55
N ARG A 52 -3.94 5.24 24.72
CA ARG A 52 -4.95 4.93 23.71
C ARG A 52 -5.86 6.12 23.43
N ASN A 53 -6.34 6.79 24.48
CA ASN A 53 -7.19 7.98 24.34
C ASN A 53 -6.44 9.14 23.67
N LEU A 54 -5.18 9.35 24.04
CA LEU A 54 -4.31 10.35 23.42
C LEU A 54 -4.11 10.03 21.92
N ALA A 55 -3.73 8.80 21.59
CA ALA A 55 -3.53 8.38 20.21
C ALA A 55 -4.81 8.58 19.36
N GLN A 56 -5.96 8.19 19.91
CA GLN A 56 -7.26 8.37 19.22
C GLN A 56 -7.58 9.86 19.00
N ARG A 57 -7.38 10.70 20.01
CA ARG A 57 -7.58 12.15 19.90
C ARG A 57 -6.67 12.75 18.82
N LEU A 58 -5.36 12.47 18.87
CA LEU A 58 -4.39 13.00 17.91
C LEU A 58 -4.67 12.54 16.47
N SER A 59 -5.09 11.31 16.28
CA SER A 59 -5.47 10.78 14.96
C SER A 59 -6.67 11.51 14.35
N HIS A 60 -7.50 12.18 15.17
CA HIS A 60 -8.65 12.97 14.70
C HIS A 60 -8.35 14.47 14.60
N GLU A 61 -7.65 15.03 15.60
CA GLU A 61 -7.45 16.48 15.72
C GLU A 61 -6.19 16.97 15.01
N ALA A 62 -5.19 16.10 14.85
CA ALA A 62 -3.88 16.43 14.29
C ALA A 62 -3.34 15.27 13.45
N THR A 63 -4.13 14.86 12.45
CA THR A 63 -3.81 13.74 11.57
C THR A 63 -2.45 13.94 10.88
N LEU A 64 -1.58 12.95 10.96
CA LEU A 64 -0.22 12.98 10.38
C LEU A 64 -0.26 13.23 8.88
N ILE A 65 -1.10 12.48 8.14
CA ILE A 65 -1.34 12.66 6.71
C ILE A 65 -2.85 12.66 6.47
N GLU A 66 -3.34 13.79 5.99
CA GLU A 66 -4.76 13.99 5.72
C GLU A 66 -5.29 13.06 4.61
N SER A 67 -6.57 12.75 4.67
CA SER A 67 -7.25 12.00 3.61
C SER A 67 -7.26 12.79 2.31
N ARG A 68 -7.05 12.11 1.18
CA ARG A 68 -7.08 12.72 -0.17
C ARG A 68 -6.11 13.91 -0.31
N SER A 69 -4.92 13.81 0.28
CA SER A 69 -3.93 14.91 0.32
C SER A 69 -2.75 14.72 -0.62
N VAL A 70 -2.44 13.47 -1.01
CA VAL A 70 -1.26 13.18 -1.83
C VAL A 70 -1.64 12.65 -3.21
N ASP A 71 -0.83 12.97 -4.21
CA ASP A 71 -1.05 12.57 -5.61
C ASP A 71 -0.46 11.18 -5.89
N CYS A 72 0.58 10.80 -5.15
CA CYS A 72 1.28 9.54 -5.34
C CYS A 72 1.82 9.01 -4.01
N VAL A 73 1.69 7.70 -3.78
CA VAL A 73 2.37 6.97 -2.72
C VAL A 73 3.37 6.03 -3.35
N VAL A 74 4.63 6.08 -2.89
CA VAL A 74 5.70 5.17 -3.34
C VAL A 74 6.23 4.42 -2.13
N SER A 75 6.34 3.10 -2.25
CA SER A 75 6.94 2.23 -1.24
C SER A 75 7.86 1.20 -1.90
N ASN A 76 8.96 0.84 -1.22
CA ASN A 76 9.89 -0.15 -1.71
C ASN A 76 10.42 -1.00 -0.56
N CYS A 77 10.17 -2.32 -0.59
CA CYS A 77 10.61 -3.31 0.38
C CYS A 77 10.27 -2.97 1.85
N VAL A 78 9.05 -2.50 2.10
CA VAL A 78 8.58 -2.12 3.45
C VAL A 78 7.39 -2.96 3.89
N LEU A 79 6.51 -3.34 2.97
CA LEU A 79 5.23 -3.97 3.31
C LEU A 79 5.41 -5.34 3.95
N ASN A 80 6.42 -6.08 3.52
CA ASN A 80 6.74 -7.40 4.07
C ASN A 80 7.22 -7.36 5.52
N LEU A 81 7.60 -6.19 6.03
CA LEU A 81 8.00 -5.97 7.43
C LEU A 81 6.80 -5.62 8.34
N VAL A 82 5.62 -5.40 7.75
CA VAL A 82 4.39 -5.12 8.52
C VAL A 82 3.77 -6.44 8.97
N GLN A 83 3.30 -6.46 10.22
CA GLN A 83 2.66 -7.65 10.78
C GLN A 83 1.43 -8.07 9.95
N PRO A 84 1.17 -9.36 9.75
CA PRO A 84 0.09 -9.85 8.90
C PRO A 84 -1.29 -9.26 9.22
N GLU A 85 -1.60 -9.05 10.51
CA GLU A 85 -2.84 -8.46 11.00
C GLU A 85 -3.04 -7.00 10.60
N ASP A 86 -1.94 -6.25 10.43
CA ASP A 86 -1.96 -4.82 10.11
C ASP A 86 -1.94 -4.53 8.60
N ARG A 87 -1.66 -5.52 7.78
CA ARG A 87 -1.44 -5.35 6.33
C ARG A 87 -2.66 -4.81 5.60
N LYS A 88 -3.85 -5.30 5.94
CA LYS A 88 -5.11 -4.78 5.36
C LYS A 88 -5.34 -3.32 5.70
N GLN A 89 -4.96 -2.91 6.90
CA GLN A 89 -5.06 -1.52 7.30
C GLN A 89 -4.06 -0.65 6.53
N LEU A 90 -2.85 -1.13 6.29
CA LEU A 90 -1.85 -0.45 5.48
C LEU A 90 -2.41 -0.07 4.09
N PHE A 91 -2.99 -1.03 3.35
CA PHE A 91 -3.56 -0.75 2.03
C PHE A 91 -4.71 0.26 2.09
N ARG A 92 -5.56 0.18 3.13
CA ARG A 92 -6.63 1.18 3.37
C ARG A 92 -6.07 2.57 3.66
N GLU A 93 -4.96 2.68 4.41
CA GLU A 93 -4.31 3.95 4.71
C GLU A 93 -3.66 4.55 3.45
N VAL A 94 -2.97 3.74 2.64
CA VAL A 94 -2.45 4.17 1.35
C VAL A 94 -3.58 4.69 0.45
N PHE A 95 -4.69 3.96 0.37
CA PHE A 95 -5.87 4.39 -0.39
C PHE A 95 -6.50 5.67 0.17
N ARG A 96 -6.61 5.78 1.50
CA ARG A 96 -7.19 6.94 2.18
C ARG A 96 -6.46 8.24 1.84
N VAL A 97 -5.13 8.23 1.94
CA VAL A 97 -4.31 9.44 1.75
C VAL A 97 -4.22 9.91 0.31
N LEU A 98 -4.41 9.01 -0.65
CA LEU A 98 -4.41 9.35 -2.07
C LEU A 98 -5.61 10.22 -2.43
N LYS A 99 -5.37 11.25 -3.26
CA LYS A 99 -6.42 11.98 -3.98
C LYS A 99 -7.11 11.06 -4.96
N VAL A 100 -8.30 11.44 -5.37
CA VAL A 100 -9.00 10.85 -6.52
C VAL A 100 -8.09 10.98 -7.77
N GLY A 101 -7.97 9.90 -8.55
CA GLY A 101 -7.03 9.81 -9.66
C GLY A 101 -5.56 9.67 -9.25
N GLY A 102 -5.26 9.71 -7.96
CA GLY A 102 -3.92 9.46 -7.42
C GLY A 102 -3.51 8.00 -7.56
N ARG A 103 -2.22 7.73 -7.46
CA ARG A 103 -1.68 6.38 -7.68
C ARG A 103 -0.78 5.90 -6.54
N ALA A 104 -0.81 4.62 -6.28
CA ALA A 104 0.19 3.90 -5.51
C ALA A 104 1.19 3.22 -6.46
N ALA A 105 2.48 3.33 -6.19
CA ALA A 105 3.55 2.61 -6.87
C ALA A 105 4.35 1.84 -5.81
N ILE A 106 4.07 0.55 -5.66
CA ILE A 106 4.59 -0.28 -4.58
C ILE A 106 5.45 -1.39 -5.17
N SER A 107 6.69 -1.44 -4.72
CA SER A 107 7.67 -2.47 -5.07
C SER A 107 7.97 -3.29 -3.83
N ASP A 108 7.80 -4.61 -3.91
CA ASP A 108 8.16 -5.51 -2.83
C ASP A 108 8.57 -6.90 -3.35
N ILE A 109 9.03 -7.76 -2.45
CA ILE A 109 9.32 -9.17 -2.74
C ILE A 109 8.01 -9.97 -2.55
N VAL A 110 7.70 -10.79 -3.54
CA VAL A 110 6.59 -11.74 -3.50
C VAL A 110 7.11 -13.16 -3.65
N ALA A 111 6.31 -14.13 -3.22
CA ALA A 111 6.58 -15.55 -3.34
C ALA A 111 5.64 -16.19 -4.38
N ASP A 112 6.05 -17.30 -4.99
CA ASP A 112 5.20 -18.11 -5.87
C ASP A 112 4.28 -19.06 -5.09
N GLU A 113 4.62 -19.37 -3.84
CA GLU A 113 3.89 -20.26 -2.94
C GLU A 113 3.65 -19.62 -1.58
N ASP A 114 2.75 -20.20 -0.78
CA ASP A 114 2.51 -19.77 0.60
C ASP A 114 3.74 -20.04 1.48
N ILE A 115 4.12 -19.05 2.29
CA ILE A 115 5.26 -19.18 3.20
C ILE A 115 4.90 -20.07 4.38
N PRO A 116 5.61 -21.20 4.63
CA PRO A 116 5.37 -22.04 5.77
C PRO A 116 5.59 -21.33 7.11
N LEU A 117 4.85 -21.74 8.16
CA LEU A 117 4.90 -21.10 9.49
C LEU A 117 6.31 -21.06 10.11
N HIS A 118 7.13 -22.09 9.87
CA HIS A 118 8.50 -22.07 10.39
C HIS A 118 9.36 -20.99 9.75
N MET A 119 9.17 -20.72 8.45
CA MET A 119 9.84 -19.63 7.75
C MET A 119 9.28 -18.27 8.16
N GLN A 120 7.95 -18.16 8.38
CA GLN A 120 7.33 -16.92 8.86
C GLN A 120 7.88 -16.47 10.21
N ASN A 121 8.27 -17.42 11.07
CA ASN A 121 8.80 -17.16 12.41
C ASN A 121 10.34 -17.05 12.46
N ASP A 122 11.02 -17.12 11.33
CA ASP A 122 12.48 -16.99 11.28
C ASP A 122 12.91 -15.52 11.23
N PRO A 123 13.60 -15.00 12.28
CA PRO A 123 14.02 -13.61 12.33
C PRO A 123 15.02 -13.21 11.23
N THR A 124 15.83 -14.18 10.76
CA THR A 124 16.82 -13.94 9.71
C THR A 124 16.13 -13.74 8.37
N LEU A 125 15.17 -14.61 8.05
CA LEU A 125 14.34 -14.49 6.86
C LEU A 125 13.44 -13.26 6.91
N TRP A 126 12.97 -12.88 8.12
CA TRP A 126 12.19 -11.67 8.32
C TRP A 126 12.98 -10.42 7.93
N SER A 127 14.19 -10.27 8.41
CA SER A 127 15.06 -9.13 8.06
C SER A 127 15.39 -9.06 6.56
N GLY A 128 15.34 -10.19 5.87
CA GLY A 128 15.49 -10.31 4.43
C GLY A 128 14.22 -10.10 3.61
N CYS A 129 13.11 -9.67 4.21
CA CYS A 129 11.79 -9.51 3.56
C CYS A 129 11.21 -10.82 3.00
N ILE A 130 11.69 -11.99 3.45
CA ILE A 130 11.25 -13.31 2.99
C ILE A 130 10.08 -13.82 3.84
N SER A 131 10.24 -13.86 5.17
CA SER A 131 9.21 -14.39 6.09
C SER A 131 7.86 -13.70 5.95
N GLY A 132 7.88 -12.42 5.63
CA GLY A 132 6.68 -11.61 5.42
C GLY A 132 6.27 -11.50 3.95
N ALA A 133 6.91 -12.19 3.02
CA ALA A 133 6.55 -12.08 1.61
C ALA A 133 5.12 -12.61 1.38
N TRP A 134 4.39 -11.90 0.54
CA TRP A 134 3.07 -12.31 0.10
C TRP A 134 3.20 -13.31 -1.05
N ARG A 135 2.26 -14.21 -1.18
CA ARG A 135 2.07 -14.89 -2.46
C ARG A 135 1.63 -13.83 -3.50
N GLU A 136 2.17 -13.90 -4.72
CA GLU A 136 2.01 -12.86 -5.74
C GLU A 136 0.54 -12.50 -6.01
N ASP A 137 -0.34 -13.48 -6.11
CA ASP A 137 -1.77 -13.27 -6.34
C ASP A 137 -2.48 -12.59 -5.15
N GLU A 138 -2.14 -12.96 -3.91
CA GLU A 138 -2.68 -12.32 -2.71
C GLU A 138 -2.20 -10.86 -2.57
N PHE A 139 -0.95 -10.59 -2.95
CA PHE A 139 -0.43 -9.23 -2.97
C PHE A 139 -1.24 -8.34 -3.92
N LEU A 140 -1.56 -8.82 -5.11
CA LEU A 140 -2.41 -8.10 -6.07
C LEU A 140 -3.84 -7.94 -5.54
N ALA A 141 -4.41 -9.00 -4.97
CA ALA A 141 -5.77 -8.98 -4.43
C ALA A 141 -5.96 -7.96 -3.29
N GLU A 142 -4.91 -7.62 -2.52
CA GLU A 142 -5.04 -6.59 -1.47
C GLU A 142 -5.23 -5.18 -2.03
N PHE A 143 -4.68 -4.87 -3.20
CA PHE A 143 -4.99 -3.60 -3.89
C PHE A 143 -6.48 -3.54 -4.29
N GLU A 144 -7.01 -4.61 -4.89
CA GLU A 144 -8.42 -4.69 -5.26
C GLU A 144 -9.33 -4.57 -4.04
N ARG A 145 -9.03 -5.30 -2.95
CA ARG A 145 -9.79 -5.25 -1.69
C ARG A 145 -9.79 -3.86 -1.04
N ALA A 146 -8.73 -3.07 -1.27
CA ALA A 146 -8.64 -1.69 -0.80
C ALA A 146 -9.39 -0.70 -1.69
N GLY A 147 -9.88 -1.12 -2.87
CA GLY A 147 -10.64 -0.31 -3.81
C GLY A 147 -9.80 0.36 -4.90
N PHE A 148 -8.56 -0.09 -5.13
CA PHE A 148 -7.76 0.36 -6.26
C PHE A 148 -8.26 -0.24 -7.57
N GLU A 149 -8.13 0.53 -8.65
CA GLU A 149 -8.48 0.15 -10.01
C GLU A 149 -7.29 0.42 -10.97
N GLY A 150 -7.39 -0.02 -12.22
CA GLY A 150 -6.37 0.20 -13.26
C GLY A 150 -5.01 -0.38 -12.89
N MET A 151 -4.99 -1.44 -12.09
CA MET A 151 -3.77 -2.05 -11.59
C MET A 151 -2.97 -2.73 -12.70
N HIS A 152 -1.65 -2.52 -12.68
CA HIS A 152 -0.75 -3.24 -13.57
C HIS A 152 0.62 -3.49 -12.94
N LEU A 153 1.26 -4.55 -13.39
CA LEU A 153 2.65 -4.85 -13.03
C LEU A 153 3.59 -3.99 -13.89
N ALA A 154 4.10 -2.90 -13.32
CA ALA A 154 5.07 -2.04 -13.97
C ALA A 154 6.43 -2.73 -14.13
N LYS A 155 6.76 -3.64 -13.19
CA LYS A 155 7.96 -4.48 -13.24
C LYS A 155 7.69 -5.81 -12.57
N ARG A 156 8.17 -6.89 -13.17
CA ARG A 156 8.22 -8.22 -12.60
C ARG A 156 9.51 -8.90 -13.06
N GLU A 157 10.35 -9.25 -12.12
CA GLU A 157 11.57 -9.97 -12.45
C GLU A 157 11.25 -11.37 -12.96
N SER A 158 11.80 -11.74 -14.13
CA SER A 158 11.55 -13.04 -14.75
C SER A 158 12.24 -14.20 -13.99
N ALA A 159 13.42 -13.93 -13.46
CA ALA A 159 14.16 -14.88 -12.61
C ALA A 159 13.89 -14.60 -11.14
N PRO A 160 13.85 -15.62 -10.28
CA PRO A 160 13.78 -15.39 -8.84
C PRO A 160 15.05 -14.66 -8.36
N TRP A 161 14.84 -13.70 -7.46
CA TRP A 161 15.94 -13.06 -6.73
C TRP A 161 16.61 -14.06 -5.78
N GLN A 162 15.81 -14.92 -5.15
CA GLN A 162 16.25 -15.97 -4.24
C GLN A 162 15.26 -17.14 -4.27
N THR A 163 15.77 -18.36 -3.99
CA THR A 163 14.95 -19.55 -3.74
C THR A 163 15.30 -20.09 -2.36
N VAL A 164 14.31 -20.25 -1.48
CA VAL A 164 14.48 -20.78 -0.12
C VAL A 164 13.50 -21.94 0.06
N GLU A 165 14.00 -23.11 0.41
CA GLU A 165 13.19 -24.33 0.58
C GLU A 165 12.27 -24.68 -0.61
N GLY A 166 12.71 -24.31 -1.82
CA GLY A 166 11.94 -24.57 -3.05
C GLY A 166 10.98 -23.47 -3.44
N ILE A 167 10.71 -22.49 -2.56
CA ILE A 167 9.86 -21.33 -2.82
C ILE A 167 10.69 -20.24 -3.54
N GLU A 168 10.20 -19.73 -4.64
CA GLU A 168 10.84 -18.68 -5.41
C GLU A 168 10.38 -17.29 -4.97
N PHE A 169 11.35 -16.43 -4.68
CA PHE A 169 11.10 -15.03 -4.30
C PHE A 169 11.56 -14.11 -5.42
N ARG A 170 10.71 -13.17 -5.79
CA ARG A 170 11.02 -12.19 -6.85
C ARG A 170 10.47 -10.80 -6.54
N SER A 171 11.15 -9.79 -7.09
CA SER A 171 10.68 -8.41 -6.97
C SER A 171 9.59 -8.13 -7.99
N VAL A 172 8.50 -7.50 -7.52
CA VAL A 172 7.44 -6.97 -8.37
C VAL A 172 7.23 -5.49 -8.05
N THR A 173 6.80 -4.72 -9.03
CA THR A 173 6.33 -3.34 -8.85
C THR A 173 4.93 -3.23 -9.40
N VAL A 174 3.99 -2.93 -8.52
CA VAL A 174 2.59 -2.70 -8.85
C VAL A 174 2.32 -1.21 -8.90
N VAL A 175 1.64 -0.75 -9.94
CA VAL A 175 1.03 0.57 -9.99
C VAL A 175 -0.48 0.38 -10.03
N ALA A 176 -1.19 1.07 -9.14
CA ALA A 176 -2.63 1.01 -9.00
C ALA A 176 -3.18 2.41 -8.72
N TYR A 177 -4.40 2.69 -9.14
CA TYR A 177 -4.98 4.02 -9.09
C TYR A 177 -6.18 4.05 -8.14
N LYS A 178 -6.34 5.18 -7.46
CA LYS A 178 -7.58 5.45 -6.74
C LYS A 178 -8.62 5.96 -7.72
N PRO A 179 -9.73 5.23 -7.92
CA PRO A 179 -10.76 5.60 -8.89
C PRO A 179 -11.42 6.94 -8.56
N ASP A 180 -12.07 7.49 -9.55
CA ASP A 180 -12.98 8.61 -9.39
C ASP A 180 -14.39 8.08 -9.04
N ASP A 181 -15.02 8.65 -8.03
CA ASP A 181 -16.41 8.35 -7.66
C ASP A 181 -17.42 8.99 -8.62
N CYS A 182 -16.95 9.59 -9.74
CA CYS A 182 -17.82 10.23 -10.72
C CYS A 182 -18.70 9.19 -11.44
N PRO A 183 -19.95 9.54 -11.74
CA PRO A 183 -20.83 8.69 -12.54
C PRO A 183 -20.20 8.47 -13.92
N CYS A 184 -20.39 7.28 -14.47
CA CYS A 184 -19.95 6.95 -15.82
C CYS A 184 -20.50 7.96 -16.84
N LEU A 185 -19.60 8.59 -17.59
CA LEU A 185 -20.00 9.52 -18.66
C LEU A 185 -20.03 8.77 -19.99
N GLU A 186 -21.23 8.67 -20.57
CA GLU A 186 -21.43 8.13 -21.91
C GLU A 186 -20.92 9.12 -22.96
N ARG A 187 -19.85 8.77 -23.66
CA ARG A 187 -19.28 9.56 -24.76
C ARG A 187 -19.43 8.90 -26.13
N ASN A 188 -20.34 7.93 -26.25
CA ASN A 188 -20.57 7.14 -27.46
C ASN A 188 -19.29 6.42 -27.95
N GLN A 189 -18.46 5.97 -27.01
CA GLN A 189 -17.25 5.20 -27.31
C GLN A 189 -17.58 3.71 -27.35
N ALA A 190 -16.81 2.97 -28.12
CA ALA A 190 -16.92 1.53 -28.17
C ALA A 190 -15.55 0.90 -28.40
N VAL A 191 -15.34 -0.28 -27.80
CA VAL A 191 -14.12 -1.07 -27.92
C VAL A 191 -14.42 -2.44 -28.51
N ILE A 192 -13.39 -3.06 -29.10
CA ILE A 192 -13.41 -4.46 -29.53
C ILE A 192 -12.23 -5.16 -28.88
N TYR A 193 -12.52 -6.07 -27.94
CA TYR A 193 -11.48 -6.92 -27.37
C TYR A 193 -10.99 -7.94 -28.42
N ARG A 194 -9.68 -7.92 -28.73
CA ARG A 194 -9.12 -8.76 -29.81
C ARG A 194 -8.56 -10.11 -29.34
N GLY A 195 -8.54 -10.35 -28.03
CA GLY A 195 -7.99 -11.59 -27.47
C GLY A 195 -6.72 -11.35 -26.65
N PRO A 196 -6.05 -12.40 -26.13
CA PRO A 196 -6.14 -13.80 -26.56
C PRO A 196 -7.30 -14.63 -25.95
N PHE A 197 -7.92 -14.18 -24.86
CA PHE A 197 -8.97 -14.95 -24.19
C PHE A 197 -10.32 -14.86 -24.92
N ASN A 198 -11.29 -15.68 -24.53
CA ASN A 198 -12.65 -15.61 -25.06
C ASN A 198 -13.39 -14.36 -24.58
N GLN A 199 -13.11 -13.95 -23.34
CA GLN A 199 -13.66 -12.75 -22.71
C GLN A 199 -12.69 -12.23 -21.64
N VAL A 200 -12.84 -10.97 -21.26
CA VAL A 200 -12.20 -10.34 -20.10
C VAL A 200 -13.23 -9.51 -19.34
N LEU A 201 -12.96 -9.24 -18.08
CA LEU A 201 -13.70 -8.25 -17.29
C LEU A 201 -12.82 -7.02 -17.08
N ASP A 202 -13.46 -5.86 -16.96
CA ASP A 202 -12.81 -4.65 -16.46
C ASP A 202 -12.99 -4.52 -14.93
N ASP A 203 -12.44 -3.45 -14.37
CA ASP A 203 -12.47 -3.17 -12.94
C ASP A 203 -13.89 -2.84 -12.42
N ASP A 204 -14.79 -2.44 -13.32
CA ASP A 204 -16.22 -2.20 -13.03
C ASP A 204 -17.10 -3.46 -13.20
N GLY A 205 -16.51 -4.59 -13.60
CA GLY A 205 -17.20 -5.87 -13.79
C GLY A 205 -17.91 -6.02 -15.13
N HIS A 206 -17.65 -5.15 -16.11
CA HIS A 206 -18.18 -5.32 -17.46
C HIS A 206 -17.43 -6.45 -18.18
N THR A 207 -18.18 -7.25 -18.92
CA THR A 207 -17.61 -8.38 -19.67
C THR A 207 -17.42 -8.01 -21.14
N TYR A 208 -16.19 -8.11 -21.62
CA TYR A 208 -15.84 -7.86 -23.01
C TYR A 208 -15.56 -9.19 -23.72
N TYR A 209 -16.46 -9.56 -24.61
CA TYR A 209 -16.30 -10.78 -25.43
C TYR A 209 -15.37 -10.52 -26.61
N ARG A 210 -14.53 -11.51 -26.90
CA ARG A 210 -13.59 -11.42 -28.02
C ARG A 210 -14.31 -11.17 -29.36
N GLY A 211 -13.87 -10.15 -30.10
CA GLY A 211 -14.39 -9.78 -31.41
C GLY A 211 -15.73 -9.05 -31.37
N GLN A 212 -16.38 -8.88 -30.24
CA GLN A 212 -17.62 -8.12 -30.13
C GLN A 212 -17.35 -6.64 -29.86
N ARG A 213 -18.18 -5.80 -30.49
CA ARG A 213 -18.16 -4.35 -30.21
C ARG A 213 -18.99 -4.07 -28.96
N MET A 214 -18.37 -3.51 -27.95
CA MET A 214 -19.00 -3.18 -26.68
C MET A 214 -18.92 -1.68 -26.44
N ALA A 215 -20.02 -1.08 -26.00
CA ALA A 215 -20.03 0.32 -25.55
C ALA A 215 -19.21 0.42 -24.25
N VAL A 216 -18.47 1.50 -24.11
CA VAL A 216 -17.69 1.84 -22.91
C VAL A 216 -17.98 3.26 -22.48
N CYS A 217 -17.92 3.50 -21.17
CA CYS A 217 -17.95 4.84 -20.59
C CYS A 217 -16.53 5.44 -20.58
N ASP A 218 -16.43 6.65 -20.07
CA ASP A 218 -15.17 7.42 -19.99
C ASP A 218 -14.45 7.22 -18.63
N ARG A 219 -14.78 6.13 -17.96
CA ARG A 219 -14.18 5.76 -16.68
C ARG A 219 -13.09 4.73 -16.86
#